data_95084bd42b7d814bc72d825bc47f750d
#
_entry.id   95084bd42b7d814bc72d825bc47f750d
#
_cell.length_a   1.000
_cell.length_b   1.000
_cell.length_c   1.000
_cell.angle_alpha   90.00
_cell.angle_beta   90.00
_cell.angle_gamma   90.00
#
_symmetry.space_group_name_H-M   'P 1'
#
loop_
_entity.id
_entity.type
_entity.pdbx_description
1 polymer ?
#
loop_
_entity_poly.entity_id
_entity_poly.type
_entity_poly.pdbx_seq_one_letter_code
_entity_poly.pdbx_strand_id
1 'polypeptide(L)'
;MLDKTHLRQRMRRTRQALSASQQQEASVALGHVLADFPLFKNSRHIAFYLANGGEINPHPLVEAAWKMEISCYLPVLARNGDNQLNFARYSQQSILENNRYGIPEPEYSPENLQPPQALDLVFVPLVAVDTEGNRLGMGKGYYDRTFAFLKQQPQPQKPMLIGLAHGFQLMDQIKPSEWDVPLQGIATERELTLFS
;
A
#
# COMPACT_ATOMS: atom_id res chain seq x y z
N MET A 1 20.24 -17.71 -3.26
CA MET A 1 19.25 -16.73 -2.72
C MET A 1 19.50 -15.40 -3.42
N LEU A 2 18.51 -14.82 -4.11
CA LEU A 2 18.68 -13.52 -4.77
C LEU A 2 18.91 -12.43 -3.71
N ASP A 3 19.97 -11.64 -3.88
CA ASP A 3 20.22 -10.48 -3.03
C ASP A 3 19.04 -9.50 -3.13
N LYS A 4 18.54 -9.02 -1.97
CA LYS A 4 17.42 -8.08 -1.89
C LYS A 4 17.65 -6.81 -2.73
N THR A 5 18.89 -6.38 -2.89
CA THR A 5 19.26 -5.20 -3.69
C THR A 5 19.08 -5.46 -5.19
N HIS A 6 19.56 -6.59 -5.68
CA HIS A 6 19.36 -6.99 -7.06
C HIS A 6 17.88 -7.24 -7.40
N LEU A 7 17.12 -7.83 -6.47
CA LEU A 7 15.68 -8.01 -6.66
C LEU A 7 14.96 -6.67 -6.76
N ARG A 8 15.27 -5.69 -5.90
CA ARG A 8 14.72 -4.33 -6.00
C ARG A 8 15.00 -3.69 -7.35
N GLN A 9 16.24 -3.77 -7.82
CA GLN A 9 16.65 -3.19 -9.12
C GLN A 9 15.90 -3.85 -10.27
N ARG A 10 15.82 -5.20 -10.29
CA ARG A 10 15.11 -5.95 -11.32
C ARG A 10 13.63 -5.55 -11.37
N MET A 11 12.93 -5.59 -10.25
CA MET A 11 11.50 -5.25 -10.20
C MET A 11 11.22 -3.80 -10.60
N ARG A 12 12.06 -2.86 -10.18
CA ARG A 12 11.93 -1.47 -10.60
C ARG A 12 12.09 -1.32 -12.12
N ARG A 13 13.09 -1.96 -12.73
CA ARG A 13 13.28 -1.94 -14.18
C ARG A 13 12.08 -2.52 -14.91
N THR A 14 11.55 -3.65 -14.44
CA THR A 14 10.37 -4.29 -15.05
C THR A 14 9.14 -3.37 -14.95
N ARG A 15 8.88 -2.77 -13.79
CA ARG A 15 7.79 -1.80 -13.63
C ARG A 15 7.92 -0.58 -14.54
N GLN A 16 9.11 -0.02 -14.64
CA GLN A 16 9.40 1.14 -15.48
C GLN A 16 9.35 0.84 -16.98
N ALA A 17 9.48 -0.43 -17.37
CA ALA A 17 9.36 -0.88 -18.76
C ALA A 17 7.91 -1.06 -19.21
N LEU A 18 6.92 -1.05 -18.30
CA LEU A 18 5.50 -1.08 -18.66
C LEU A 18 5.13 0.21 -19.40
N SER A 19 4.41 0.07 -20.50
CA SER A 19 3.82 1.21 -21.20
C SER A 19 2.71 1.85 -20.35
N ALA A 20 2.38 3.10 -20.66
CA ALA A 20 1.26 3.79 -20.02
C ALA A 20 -0.07 3.02 -20.15
N SER A 21 -0.32 2.37 -21.32
CA SER A 21 -1.50 1.53 -21.53
C SER A 21 -1.51 0.32 -20.59
N GLN A 22 -0.39 -0.42 -20.51
CA GLN A 22 -0.27 -1.57 -19.61
C GLN A 22 -0.47 -1.20 -18.14
N GLN A 23 0.07 -0.07 -17.70
CA GLN A 23 -0.14 0.43 -16.34
C GLN A 23 -1.60 0.80 -16.09
N GLN A 24 -2.25 1.45 -17.05
CA GLN A 24 -3.67 1.82 -16.96
C GLN A 24 -4.57 0.58 -16.95
N GLU A 25 -4.31 -0.38 -17.82
CA GLU A 25 -5.06 -1.65 -17.88
C GLU A 25 -4.95 -2.43 -16.56
N ALA A 26 -3.73 -2.53 -16.00
CA ALA A 26 -3.51 -3.17 -14.71
C ALA A 26 -4.24 -2.45 -13.57
N SER A 27 -4.22 -1.10 -13.59
CA SER A 27 -4.91 -0.27 -12.59
C SER A 27 -6.44 -0.48 -12.62
N VAL A 28 -7.04 -0.49 -13.81
CA VAL A 28 -8.48 -0.74 -13.99
C VAL A 28 -8.85 -2.16 -13.57
N ALA A 29 -8.06 -3.15 -13.99
CA ALA A 29 -8.29 -4.55 -13.63
C ALA A 29 -8.19 -4.77 -12.11
N LEU A 30 -7.20 -4.16 -11.44
CA LEU A 30 -7.10 -4.16 -9.97
C LEU A 30 -8.37 -3.59 -9.32
N GLY A 31 -8.90 -2.50 -9.88
CA GLY A 31 -10.19 -1.92 -9.44
C GLY A 31 -11.33 -2.93 -9.48
N HIS A 32 -11.44 -3.70 -10.57
CA HIS A 32 -12.46 -4.74 -10.70
C HIS A 32 -12.24 -5.90 -9.72
N VAL A 33 -11.00 -6.34 -9.51
CA VAL A 33 -10.66 -7.42 -8.54
C VAL A 33 -11.10 -7.06 -7.13
N LEU A 34 -10.96 -5.80 -6.72
CA LEU A 34 -11.28 -5.35 -5.37
C LEU A 34 -12.67 -4.74 -5.21
N ALA A 35 -13.41 -4.52 -6.31
CA ALA A 35 -14.74 -3.89 -6.27
C ALA A 35 -15.72 -4.66 -5.37
N ASP A 36 -15.64 -5.99 -5.36
CA ASP A 36 -16.51 -6.86 -4.58
C ASP A 36 -15.91 -7.35 -3.25
N PHE A 37 -14.72 -6.91 -2.92
CA PHE A 37 -14.09 -7.28 -1.65
C PHE A 37 -14.89 -6.73 -0.46
N PRO A 38 -15.47 -7.61 0.40
CA PRO A 38 -16.39 -7.17 1.45
C PRO A 38 -15.76 -6.16 2.41
N LEU A 39 -14.48 -6.32 2.77
CA LEU A 39 -13.81 -5.40 3.65
C LEU A 39 -13.66 -4.02 3.01
N PHE A 40 -13.38 -3.94 1.70
CA PHE A 40 -13.33 -2.66 0.98
C PHE A 40 -14.68 -1.93 1.08
N LYS A 41 -15.78 -2.64 0.80
CA LYS A 41 -17.14 -2.07 0.82
C LYS A 41 -17.62 -1.64 2.21
N ASN A 42 -17.20 -2.36 3.25
CA ASN A 42 -17.67 -2.14 4.62
C ASN A 42 -16.71 -1.27 5.46
N SER A 43 -15.57 -0.87 4.90
CA SER A 43 -14.63 0.01 5.57
C SER A 43 -15.16 1.45 5.66
N ARG A 44 -14.80 2.13 6.74
CA ARG A 44 -15.02 3.58 6.89
C ARG A 44 -13.75 4.38 6.65
N HIS A 45 -12.59 3.80 6.92
CA HIS A 45 -11.29 4.45 6.86
C HIS A 45 -10.31 3.57 6.10
N ILE A 46 -9.97 3.98 4.88
CA ILE A 46 -9.02 3.25 4.01
C ILE A 46 -7.81 4.12 3.71
N ALA A 47 -6.62 3.58 3.95
CA ALA A 47 -5.39 4.21 3.49
C ALA A 47 -4.94 3.63 2.14
N PHE A 48 -4.59 4.54 1.24
CA PHE A 48 -4.04 4.26 -0.08
C PHE A 48 -2.60 4.78 -0.16
N TYR A 49 -2.00 4.70 -1.33
CA TYR A 49 -0.75 5.36 -1.67
C TYR A 49 -0.87 6.00 -3.06
N LEU A 50 0.00 6.93 -3.37
CA LEU A 50 0.16 7.46 -4.73
C LEU A 50 1.26 6.67 -5.43
N ALA A 51 0.91 6.08 -6.57
CA ALA A 51 1.84 5.23 -7.33
C ALA A 51 3.06 6.02 -7.81
N ASN A 52 4.25 5.46 -7.57
CA ASN A 52 5.51 6.05 -7.97
C ASN A 52 6.43 4.99 -8.60
N GLY A 53 7.19 5.37 -9.62
CA GLY A 53 8.17 4.49 -10.25
C GLY A 53 7.56 3.21 -10.86
N GLY A 54 6.37 3.30 -11.45
CA GLY A 54 5.66 2.21 -12.11
C GLY A 54 4.94 1.25 -11.16
N GLU A 55 4.70 1.64 -9.92
CA GLU A 55 3.80 0.90 -9.03
C GLU A 55 2.39 0.81 -9.62
N ILE A 56 1.68 -0.31 -9.34
CA ILE A 56 0.28 -0.39 -9.76
C ILE A 56 -0.52 0.74 -9.11
N ASN A 57 -1.30 1.46 -9.91
CA ASN A 57 -1.97 2.67 -9.45
C ASN A 57 -3.32 2.35 -8.81
N PRO A 58 -3.53 2.63 -7.51
CA PRO A 58 -4.79 2.37 -6.83
C PRO A 58 -5.86 3.45 -7.07
N HIS A 59 -5.63 4.43 -7.94
CA HIS A 59 -6.53 5.57 -8.11
C HIS A 59 -7.99 5.19 -8.46
N PRO A 60 -8.27 4.19 -9.29
CA PRO A 60 -9.65 3.73 -9.52
C PRO A 60 -10.36 3.27 -8.24
N LEU A 61 -9.63 2.67 -7.30
CA LEU A 61 -10.16 2.29 -5.99
C LEU A 61 -10.42 3.52 -5.10
N VAL A 62 -9.55 4.52 -5.18
CA VAL A 62 -9.78 5.80 -4.47
C VAL A 62 -11.05 6.47 -4.95
N GLU A 63 -11.25 6.55 -6.27
CA GLU A 63 -12.48 7.11 -6.84
C GLU A 63 -13.73 6.32 -6.44
N ALA A 64 -13.64 4.98 -6.43
CA ALA A 64 -14.71 4.12 -5.96
C ALA A 64 -15.03 4.36 -4.48
N ALA A 65 -14.01 4.46 -3.63
CA ALA A 65 -14.15 4.76 -2.21
C ALA A 65 -14.82 6.13 -1.98
N TRP A 66 -14.43 7.15 -2.73
CA TRP A 66 -15.06 8.47 -2.64
C TRP A 66 -16.56 8.45 -3.02
N LYS A 67 -16.93 7.70 -4.08
CA LYS A 67 -18.33 7.52 -4.48
C LYS A 67 -19.17 6.80 -3.43
N MET A 68 -18.52 5.97 -2.60
CA MET A 68 -19.13 5.25 -1.48
C MET A 68 -19.05 6.03 -0.15
N GLU A 69 -18.61 7.28 -0.18
CA GLU A 69 -18.42 8.15 1.00
C GLU A 69 -17.43 7.57 2.03
N ILE A 70 -16.52 6.68 1.60
CA ILE A 70 -15.47 6.13 2.44
C ILE A 70 -14.38 7.18 2.64
N SER A 71 -13.92 7.33 3.87
CA SER A 71 -12.84 8.23 4.22
C SER A 71 -11.51 7.68 3.72
N CYS A 72 -10.88 8.38 2.75
CA CYS A 72 -9.59 8.01 2.18
C CYS A 72 -8.46 8.78 2.83
N TYR A 73 -7.30 8.13 2.95
CA TYR A 73 -6.10 8.68 3.55
C TYR A 73 -4.87 8.35 2.72
N LEU A 74 -3.88 9.24 2.73
CA LEU A 74 -2.54 8.99 2.18
C LEU A 74 -1.50 9.04 3.29
N PRO A 75 -0.44 8.23 3.18
CA PRO A 75 0.68 8.30 4.09
C PRO A 75 1.42 9.62 3.93
N VAL A 76 1.76 10.24 5.05
CA VAL A 76 2.61 11.43 5.13
C VAL A 76 3.76 11.17 6.09
N LEU A 77 4.92 11.74 5.81
CA LEU A 77 6.09 11.55 6.66
C LEU A 77 5.90 12.27 8.00
N ALA A 78 6.22 11.57 9.09
CA ALA A 78 6.21 12.20 10.40
C ALA A 78 7.24 13.35 10.47
N ARG A 79 6.81 14.52 10.97
CA ARG A 79 7.65 15.74 11.03
C ARG A 79 8.70 15.68 12.15
N ASN A 80 8.52 14.81 13.14
CA ASN A 80 9.41 14.64 14.29
C ASN A 80 10.71 13.85 14.00
N GLY A 81 10.94 13.49 12.73
CA GLY A 81 12.11 12.70 12.32
C GLY A 81 11.96 11.19 12.55
N ASP A 82 10.88 10.72 13.14
CA ASP A 82 10.57 9.30 13.23
C ASP A 82 10.37 8.74 11.83
N ASN A 83 10.94 7.57 11.61
CA ASN A 83 10.75 6.87 10.33
C ASN A 83 9.41 6.12 10.31
N GLN A 84 8.34 6.77 10.77
CA GLN A 84 6.97 6.30 10.76
C GLN A 84 6.12 7.13 9.80
N LEU A 85 4.94 6.61 9.47
CA LEU A 85 3.93 7.28 8.67
C LEU A 85 2.81 7.78 9.57
N ASN A 86 2.34 8.96 9.29
CA ASN A 86 1.00 9.42 9.65
C ASN A 86 0.08 9.26 8.43
N PHE A 87 -1.22 9.39 8.63
CA PHE A 87 -2.20 9.26 7.56
C PHE A 87 -3.07 10.51 7.51
N ALA A 88 -2.89 11.29 6.45
CA ALA A 88 -3.65 12.52 6.23
C ALA A 88 -4.87 12.26 5.36
N ARG A 89 -5.98 12.95 5.65
CA ARG A 89 -7.21 12.88 4.86
C ARG A 89 -6.93 13.21 3.40
N TYR A 90 -7.49 12.39 2.50
CA TYR A 90 -7.34 12.58 1.07
C TYR A 90 -8.70 12.66 0.38
N SER A 91 -8.95 13.73 -0.35
CA SER A 91 -10.17 14.00 -1.10
C SER A 91 -9.82 14.60 -2.47
N GLN A 92 -10.81 14.79 -3.30
CA GLN A 92 -10.65 15.47 -4.60
C GLN A 92 -10.16 16.92 -4.47
N GLN A 93 -10.39 17.55 -3.33
CA GLN A 93 -10.00 18.94 -3.03
C GLN A 93 -8.66 19.03 -2.31
N SER A 94 -8.00 17.90 -2.01
CA SER A 94 -6.72 17.92 -1.30
C SER A 94 -5.63 18.59 -2.13
N ILE A 95 -4.96 19.55 -1.52
CA ILE A 95 -3.73 20.15 -2.07
C ILE A 95 -2.59 19.18 -1.77
N LEU A 96 -1.80 18.86 -2.80
CA LEU A 96 -0.68 17.96 -2.68
C LEU A 96 0.63 18.71 -2.83
N GLU A 97 1.57 18.49 -1.90
CA GLU A 97 2.93 19.01 -1.93
C GLU A 97 3.96 17.88 -1.92
N ASN A 98 5.07 18.07 -2.65
CA ASN A 98 6.11 17.06 -2.71
C ASN A 98 6.89 17.00 -1.39
N ASN A 99 6.99 15.80 -0.83
CA ASN A 99 7.87 15.53 0.30
C ASN A 99 9.37 15.51 -0.12
N ARG A 100 10.26 15.27 0.83
CA ARG A 100 11.73 15.17 0.60
C ARG A 100 12.18 14.08 -0.37
N TYR A 101 11.28 13.18 -0.78
CA TYR A 101 11.53 12.11 -1.76
C TYR A 101 10.86 12.39 -3.10
N GLY A 102 10.26 13.58 -3.27
CA GLY A 102 9.51 13.94 -4.47
C GLY A 102 8.18 13.21 -4.62
N ILE A 103 7.64 12.65 -3.54
CA ILE A 103 6.33 11.98 -3.51
C ILE A 103 5.31 13.00 -3.02
N PRO A 104 4.19 13.20 -3.76
CA PRO A 104 3.15 14.10 -3.32
C PRO A 104 2.49 13.62 -2.02
N GLU A 105 2.30 14.51 -1.06
CA GLU A 105 1.58 14.28 0.20
C GLU A 105 0.50 15.34 0.38
N PRO A 106 -0.68 15.02 0.94
CA PRO A 106 -1.67 16.03 1.26
C PRO A 106 -1.13 17.02 2.29
N GLU A 107 -1.45 18.31 2.11
CA GLU A 107 -1.33 19.25 3.22
C GLU A 107 -2.18 18.78 4.40
N TYR A 108 -1.64 18.86 5.60
CA TYR A 108 -2.34 18.43 6.80
C TYR A 108 -2.03 19.29 8.01
N SER A 109 -3.00 19.36 8.92
CA SER A 109 -2.82 19.79 10.30
C SER A 109 -2.91 18.57 11.22
N PRO A 110 -2.35 18.62 12.45
CA PRO A 110 -2.37 17.48 13.38
C PRO A 110 -3.76 16.91 13.64
N GLU A 111 -4.79 17.73 13.64
CA GLU A 111 -6.21 17.34 13.85
C GLU A 111 -6.81 16.57 12.66
N ASN A 112 -6.18 16.64 11.48
CA ASN A 112 -6.62 15.94 10.26
C ASN A 112 -5.90 14.62 10.04
N LEU A 113 -5.07 14.21 11.00
CA LEU A 113 -4.37 12.93 10.96
C LEU A 113 -5.23 11.81 11.54
N GLN A 114 -5.25 10.69 10.82
CA GLN A 114 -5.88 9.45 11.29
C GLN A 114 -4.81 8.56 11.92
N PRO A 115 -4.97 8.11 13.16
CA PRO A 115 -4.07 7.13 13.76
C PRO A 115 -4.08 5.82 12.97
N PRO A 116 -2.93 5.16 12.76
CA PRO A 116 -2.86 3.87 12.04
C PRO A 116 -3.81 2.82 12.59
N GLN A 117 -4.04 2.80 13.91
CA GLN A 117 -4.93 1.86 14.61
C GLN A 117 -6.42 2.08 14.30
N ALA A 118 -6.80 3.28 13.84
CA ALA A 118 -8.18 3.63 13.52
C ALA A 118 -8.53 3.40 12.04
N LEU A 119 -7.56 2.96 11.22
CA LEU A 119 -7.81 2.53 9.85
C LEU A 119 -8.45 1.13 9.84
N ASP A 120 -9.30 0.86 8.86
CA ASP A 120 -9.91 -0.46 8.64
C ASP A 120 -9.07 -1.29 7.67
N LEU A 121 -8.62 -0.68 6.59
CA LEU A 121 -7.89 -1.28 5.49
C LEU A 121 -6.74 -0.36 5.06
N VAL A 122 -5.59 -0.95 4.79
CA VAL A 122 -4.42 -0.23 4.28
C VAL A 122 -3.90 -0.95 3.04
N PHE A 123 -3.89 -0.26 1.93
CA PHE A 123 -3.21 -0.72 0.73
C PHE A 123 -1.74 -0.34 0.77
N VAL A 124 -0.87 -1.34 0.63
CA VAL A 124 0.57 -1.22 0.85
C VAL A 124 1.32 -1.36 -0.48
N PRO A 125 2.14 -0.36 -0.88
CA PRO A 125 3.03 -0.50 -2.02
C PRO A 125 4.19 -1.43 -1.68
N LEU A 126 4.68 -2.16 -2.69
CA LEU A 126 5.76 -3.11 -2.49
C LEU A 126 6.61 -3.30 -3.75
N VAL A 127 7.77 -3.90 -3.58
CA VAL A 127 8.68 -4.29 -4.68
C VAL A 127 8.43 -5.73 -5.10
N ALA A 128 8.26 -6.63 -4.14
CA ALA A 128 7.94 -8.04 -4.35
C ALA A 128 7.20 -8.59 -3.12
N VAL A 129 6.46 -9.67 -3.30
CA VAL A 129 5.71 -10.35 -2.25
C VAL A 129 5.71 -11.85 -2.52
N ASP A 130 5.66 -12.66 -1.47
CA ASP A 130 5.51 -14.12 -1.59
C ASP A 130 4.13 -14.61 -1.13
N THR A 131 3.92 -15.90 -1.23
CA THR A 131 2.65 -16.56 -0.88
C THR A 131 2.37 -16.64 0.62
N GLU A 132 3.34 -16.26 1.46
CA GLU A 132 3.20 -16.19 2.92
C GLU A 132 2.95 -14.76 3.43
N GLY A 133 2.83 -13.78 2.51
CA GLY A 133 2.64 -12.37 2.86
C GLY A 133 3.93 -11.63 3.22
N ASN A 134 5.10 -12.27 3.07
CA ASN A 134 6.36 -11.58 3.24
C ASN A 134 6.59 -10.64 2.07
N ARG A 135 6.90 -9.37 2.37
CA ARG A 135 7.12 -8.38 1.32
C ARG A 135 8.52 -7.81 1.31
N LEU A 136 8.98 -7.46 0.14
CA LEU A 136 10.16 -6.63 -0.05
C LEU A 136 9.71 -5.20 -0.38
N GLY A 137 9.97 -4.27 0.53
CA GLY A 137 9.77 -2.84 0.33
C GLY A 137 11.01 -2.15 -0.23
N MET A 138 10.96 -0.82 -0.35
CA MET A 138 12.06 0.04 -0.85
C MET A 138 13.26 0.15 0.12
N GLY A 139 13.18 -0.46 1.31
CA GLY A 139 14.29 -0.56 2.26
C GLY A 139 14.31 0.51 3.36
N LYS A 140 13.33 1.40 3.43
CA LYS A 140 13.23 2.41 4.49
C LYS A 140 12.45 1.93 5.73
N GLY A 141 11.66 0.85 5.63
CA GLY A 141 10.92 0.24 6.74
C GLY A 141 9.81 1.11 7.35
N TYR A 142 9.31 2.10 6.63
CA TYR A 142 8.23 2.97 7.13
C TYR A 142 6.99 2.19 7.54
N TYR A 143 6.48 1.33 6.68
CA TYR A 143 5.29 0.53 6.97
C TYR A 143 5.52 -0.44 8.12
N ASP A 144 6.68 -1.08 8.19
CA ASP A 144 7.00 -2.04 9.25
C ASP A 144 7.03 -1.37 10.62
N ARG A 145 7.64 -0.18 10.73
CA ARG A 145 7.63 0.58 11.99
C ARG A 145 6.25 1.12 12.35
N THR A 146 5.49 1.59 11.35
CA THR A 146 4.16 2.16 11.58
C THR A 146 3.18 1.11 12.06
N PHE A 147 3.25 -0.11 11.50
CA PHE A 147 2.32 -1.19 11.80
C PHE A 147 2.91 -2.27 12.73
N ALA A 148 4.06 -2.03 13.38
CA ALA A 148 4.67 -2.97 14.32
C ALA A 148 3.72 -3.45 15.41
N PHE A 149 2.77 -2.62 15.84
CA PHE A 149 1.77 -2.96 16.83
C PHE A 149 0.86 -4.14 16.41
N LEU A 150 0.69 -4.39 15.12
CA LEU A 150 -0.12 -5.53 14.64
C LEU A 150 0.46 -6.88 15.07
N LYS A 151 1.78 -6.98 15.22
CA LYS A 151 2.44 -8.22 15.66
C LYS A 151 2.03 -8.66 17.08
N GLN A 152 1.48 -7.75 17.86
CA GLN A 152 1.04 -7.99 19.25
C GLN A 152 -0.49 -8.11 19.37
N GLN A 153 -1.23 -7.92 18.28
CA GLN A 153 -2.70 -8.02 18.30
C GLN A 153 -3.17 -9.45 18.05
N PRO A 154 -4.26 -9.86 18.72
CA PRO A 154 -4.94 -11.10 18.37
C PRO A 154 -5.58 -11.00 16.97
N GLN A 155 -5.85 -12.13 16.36
CA GLN A 155 -6.60 -12.19 15.10
C GLN A 155 -8.10 -11.93 15.33
N PRO A 156 -8.83 -11.28 14.42
CA PRO A 156 -8.33 -10.61 13.21
C PRO A 156 -7.63 -9.29 13.54
N GLN A 157 -6.52 -9.03 12.86
CA GLN A 157 -5.75 -7.79 13.03
C GLN A 157 -6.46 -6.62 12.34
N LYS A 158 -6.38 -5.44 12.94
CA LYS A 158 -6.90 -4.19 12.38
C LYS A 158 -5.87 -3.07 12.53
N PRO A 159 -5.56 -2.33 11.46
CA PRO A 159 -6.08 -2.47 10.09
C PRO A 159 -5.60 -3.75 9.38
N MET A 160 -6.36 -4.22 8.39
CA MET A 160 -5.89 -5.23 7.47
C MET A 160 -4.93 -4.61 6.46
N LEU A 161 -3.77 -5.24 6.26
CA LEU A 161 -2.76 -4.79 5.29
C LEU A 161 -2.86 -5.64 4.01
N ILE A 162 -3.26 -5.04 2.90
CA ILE A 162 -3.31 -5.68 1.59
C ILE A 162 -2.23 -5.05 0.70
N GLY A 163 -1.31 -5.87 0.22
CA GLY A 163 -0.34 -5.44 -0.78
C GLY A 163 -1.00 -5.23 -2.14
N LEU A 164 -0.58 -4.21 -2.88
CA LEU A 164 -0.97 -4.06 -4.27
C LEU A 164 0.26 -4.23 -5.16
N ALA A 165 0.17 -5.09 -6.17
CA ALA A 165 1.30 -5.44 -7.01
C ALA A 165 0.85 -5.80 -8.43
N HIS A 166 1.75 -5.65 -9.39
CA HIS A 166 1.60 -6.34 -10.67
C HIS A 166 1.92 -7.84 -10.48
N GLY A 167 1.24 -8.71 -11.23
CA GLY A 167 1.38 -10.16 -11.09
C GLY A 167 2.83 -10.68 -11.20
N PHE A 168 3.71 -9.99 -11.94
CA PHE A 168 5.13 -10.36 -12.02
C PHE A 168 5.95 -10.07 -10.76
N GLN A 169 5.38 -9.37 -9.77
CA GLN A 169 6.03 -9.10 -8.48
C GLN A 169 5.80 -10.21 -7.44
N LEU A 170 4.99 -11.23 -7.80
CA LEU A 170 4.83 -12.44 -7.00
C LEU A 170 6.10 -13.28 -7.09
N MET A 171 6.57 -13.78 -5.94
CA MET A 171 7.78 -14.58 -5.79
C MET A 171 7.47 -15.85 -5.03
N ASP A 172 8.26 -16.89 -5.23
CA ASP A 172 8.10 -18.15 -4.50
C ASP A 172 8.38 -17.97 -3.00
N GLN A 173 9.43 -17.23 -2.65
CA GLN A 173 9.82 -17.03 -1.26
C GLN A 173 10.66 -15.76 -1.08
N ILE A 174 10.35 -15.02 -0.02
CA ILE A 174 11.11 -13.86 0.46
C ILE A 174 11.49 -14.13 1.92
N LYS A 175 12.80 -14.09 2.22
CA LYS A 175 13.25 -14.24 3.61
C LYS A 175 12.86 -12.98 4.42
N PRO A 176 11.93 -13.09 5.39
CA PRO A 176 11.56 -11.97 6.24
C PRO A 176 12.68 -11.62 7.22
N SER A 177 12.63 -10.40 7.73
CA SER A 177 13.39 -9.96 8.89
C SER A 177 12.47 -9.99 10.12
N GLU A 178 13.02 -10.06 11.32
CA GLU A 178 12.23 -10.15 12.56
C GLU A 178 11.25 -8.97 12.76
N TRP A 179 11.61 -7.80 12.25
CA TRP A 179 10.78 -6.60 12.35
C TRP A 179 9.75 -6.45 11.24
N ASP A 180 9.83 -7.24 10.18
CA ASP A 180 8.87 -7.15 9.07
C ASP A 180 7.47 -7.50 9.57
N VAL A 181 6.47 -6.74 9.14
CA VAL A 181 5.05 -6.98 9.42
C VAL A 181 4.46 -7.66 8.20
N PRO A 182 3.97 -8.90 8.30
CA PRO A 182 3.41 -9.61 7.15
C PRO A 182 2.12 -8.93 6.68
N LEU A 183 1.86 -9.08 5.37
CA LEU A 183 0.58 -8.73 4.78
C LEU A 183 -0.47 -9.81 5.11
N GLN A 184 -1.74 -9.43 5.19
CA GLN A 184 -2.85 -10.37 5.29
C GLN A 184 -3.43 -10.74 3.91
N GLY A 185 -2.94 -10.12 2.85
CA GLY A 185 -3.32 -10.46 1.49
C GLY A 185 -2.56 -9.66 0.45
N ILE A 186 -2.73 -10.06 -0.79
CA ILE A 186 -2.19 -9.41 -1.98
C ILE A 186 -3.26 -9.31 -3.05
N ALA A 187 -3.38 -8.15 -3.67
CA ALA A 187 -4.19 -7.96 -4.86
C ALA A 187 -3.30 -7.59 -6.05
N THR A 188 -3.56 -8.24 -7.17
CA THR A 188 -2.93 -7.95 -8.45
C THR A 188 -4.02 -7.55 -9.47
N GLU A 189 -3.62 -7.26 -10.68
CA GLU A 189 -4.55 -7.06 -11.82
C GLU A 189 -5.36 -8.31 -12.15
N ARG A 190 -5.10 -9.46 -11.50
CA ARG A 190 -5.73 -10.74 -11.82
C ARG A 190 -6.64 -11.25 -10.71
N GLU A 191 -6.20 -11.14 -9.46
CA GLU A 191 -6.88 -11.75 -8.33
C GLU A 191 -6.51 -11.11 -6.99
N LEU A 192 -7.35 -11.32 -5.99
CA LEU A 192 -7.08 -11.08 -4.58
C LEU A 192 -6.82 -12.42 -3.89
N THR A 193 -5.66 -12.57 -3.28
CA THR A 193 -5.32 -13.72 -2.44
C THR A 193 -5.19 -13.26 -1.00
N LEU A 194 -5.93 -13.87 -0.08
CA LEU A 194 -5.81 -13.65 1.37
C LEU A 194 -4.90 -14.74 1.96
N PHE A 195 -4.02 -14.35 2.85
CA PHE A 195 -3.13 -15.25 3.56
C PHE A 195 -3.79 -15.71 4.86
N SER A 196 -3.62 -16.98 5.20
CA SER A 196 -4.14 -17.62 6.42
C SER A 196 -3.16 -17.51 7.59
#